data_97f1cb26e5235d295b49393943794456
#
_entry.id   97f1cb26e5235d295b49393943794456
#
_cell.length_a   1.000
_cell.length_b   1.000
_cell.length_c   1.000
_cell.angle_alpha   90.00
_cell.angle_beta   90.00
_cell.angle_gamma   90.00
#
_symmetry.space_group_name_H-M   'P 1'
#
loop_
_entity.id
_entity.type
_entity.pdbx_description
1 polymer ?
#
loop_
_entity_poly.entity_id
_entity_poly.type
_entity_poly.pdbx_seq_one_letter_code
_entity_poly.pdbx_strand_id
1 'polypeptide(L)'
;IQDHIAKTIIGRDVDELEPLLQSVQKCIVGNSSAKAAVDMALWDLYGQLYNIPVYKLLGGGRKQIVTDITISVNDPDTMVSDSLKAVARGYDCLKMKVGVNPELDVARLSAVRNAVGKDIVIRIDANQAWTPKQAVKILNKMQELGLDIELVEQPVSAHDFAGLKYVTDRSYVPVLAD
;
A
#
# COMPACT_ATOMS: atom_id res chain seq x y z
N ILE A 1 -23.79 -1.75 -5.44
CA ILE A 1 -23.97 -3.23 -5.27
C ILE A 1 -25.43 -3.61 -5.50
N GLN A 2 -26.39 -3.05 -4.77
CA GLN A 2 -27.80 -3.47 -4.78
C GLN A 2 -28.44 -3.45 -6.18
N ASP A 3 -28.23 -2.39 -6.96
CA ASP A 3 -28.94 -2.17 -8.22
C ASP A 3 -28.44 -3.06 -9.39
N HIS A 4 -27.20 -3.53 -9.33
CA HIS A 4 -26.57 -4.28 -10.40
C HIS A 4 -26.05 -5.65 -9.91
N ILE A 5 -25.07 -5.67 -9.01
CA ILE A 5 -24.37 -6.92 -8.63
C ILE A 5 -25.31 -7.90 -7.91
N ALA A 6 -26.07 -7.42 -6.92
CA ALA A 6 -26.97 -8.28 -6.14
C ALA A 6 -27.97 -9.03 -7.02
N LYS A 7 -28.51 -8.38 -8.04
CA LYS A 7 -29.46 -8.98 -8.99
C LYS A 7 -28.90 -10.17 -9.79
N THR A 8 -27.58 -10.26 -9.92
CA THR A 8 -26.93 -11.33 -10.68
C THR A 8 -26.52 -12.53 -9.84
N ILE A 9 -26.55 -12.40 -8.51
CA ILE A 9 -26.03 -13.43 -7.60
C ILE A 9 -27.07 -13.91 -6.58
N ILE A 10 -28.05 -13.09 -6.19
CA ILE A 10 -29.06 -13.49 -5.20
C ILE A 10 -29.84 -14.67 -5.73
N GLY A 11 -30.02 -15.72 -4.88
CA GLY A 11 -30.72 -16.94 -5.18
C GLY A 11 -29.94 -17.99 -5.97
N ARG A 12 -28.66 -17.70 -6.27
CA ARG A 12 -27.76 -18.68 -6.89
C ARG A 12 -26.95 -19.44 -5.84
N ASP A 13 -26.50 -20.62 -6.20
CA ASP A 13 -25.71 -21.47 -5.32
C ASP A 13 -24.25 -21.00 -5.34
N VAL A 14 -23.67 -20.81 -4.14
CA VAL A 14 -22.26 -20.40 -3.99
C VAL A 14 -21.30 -21.51 -4.45
N ASP A 15 -21.74 -22.73 -4.54
CA ASP A 15 -20.96 -23.85 -5.08
C ASP A 15 -20.58 -23.64 -6.56
N GLU A 16 -21.39 -22.86 -7.28
CA GLU A 16 -21.07 -22.38 -8.63
C GLU A 16 -20.18 -21.13 -8.60
N LEU A 17 -19.08 -21.16 -7.86
CA LEU A 17 -18.26 -19.96 -7.58
C LEU A 17 -17.80 -19.25 -8.86
N GLU A 18 -17.18 -19.95 -9.80
CA GLU A 18 -16.64 -19.35 -11.03
C GLU A 18 -17.71 -18.66 -11.89
N PRO A 19 -18.88 -19.27 -12.20
CA PRO A 19 -19.99 -18.59 -12.86
C PRO A 19 -20.51 -17.36 -12.09
N LEU A 20 -20.51 -17.38 -10.75
CA LEU A 20 -20.90 -16.24 -9.94
C LEU A 20 -19.91 -15.09 -10.08
N LEU A 21 -18.61 -15.36 -9.95
CA LEU A 21 -17.54 -14.37 -10.11
C LEU A 21 -17.58 -13.72 -11.50
N GLN A 22 -17.77 -14.52 -12.55
CA GLN A 22 -17.91 -14.00 -13.91
C GLN A 22 -19.16 -13.10 -14.07
N SER A 23 -20.27 -13.45 -13.43
CA SER A 23 -21.49 -12.65 -13.42
C SER A 23 -21.25 -11.29 -12.75
N VAL A 24 -20.55 -11.27 -11.62
CA VAL A 24 -20.14 -10.03 -10.93
C VAL A 24 -19.25 -9.17 -11.83
N GLN A 25 -18.27 -9.76 -12.52
CA GLN A 25 -17.38 -9.00 -13.39
C GLN A 25 -18.11 -8.38 -14.60
N LYS A 26 -19.10 -9.05 -15.15
CA LYS A 26 -19.81 -8.64 -16.38
C LYS A 26 -21.01 -7.71 -16.14
N CYS A 27 -21.56 -7.64 -14.91
CA CYS A 27 -22.83 -6.96 -14.64
C CYS A 27 -22.81 -5.44 -14.85
N ILE A 28 -21.65 -4.81 -14.77
CA ILE A 28 -21.45 -3.35 -14.95
C ILE A 28 -20.01 -3.06 -15.36
N VAL A 29 -19.81 -2.00 -16.12
CA VAL A 29 -18.45 -1.54 -16.50
C VAL A 29 -17.80 -0.81 -15.33
N GLY A 30 -16.49 -1.03 -15.10
CA GLY A 30 -15.75 -0.42 -14.00
C GLY A 30 -16.25 -0.88 -12.63
N ASN A 31 -16.36 0.03 -11.67
CA ASN A 31 -16.81 -0.24 -10.30
C ASN A 31 -15.99 -1.34 -9.58
N SER A 32 -14.68 -1.34 -9.77
CA SER A 32 -13.76 -2.39 -9.31
C SER A 32 -13.84 -2.65 -7.81
N SER A 33 -13.91 -1.60 -6.98
CA SER A 33 -14.01 -1.75 -5.52
C SER A 33 -15.29 -2.46 -5.09
N ALA A 34 -16.44 -2.14 -5.73
CA ALA A 34 -17.71 -2.80 -5.44
C ALA A 34 -17.69 -4.28 -5.88
N LYS A 35 -17.09 -4.56 -7.04
CA LYS A 35 -16.90 -5.93 -7.53
C LYS A 35 -15.98 -6.73 -6.62
N ALA A 36 -14.83 -6.15 -6.24
CA ALA A 36 -13.88 -6.78 -5.34
C ALA A 36 -14.48 -7.12 -3.98
N ALA A 37 -15.31 -6.22 -3.42
CA ALA A 37 -15.99 -6.48 -2.15
C ALA A 37 -16.91 -7.72 -2.22
N VAL A 38 -17.65 -7.88 -3.34
CA VAL A 38 -18.53 -9.03 -3.53
C VAL A 38 -17.74 -10.29 -3.88
N ASP A 39 -16.69 -10.17 -4.67
CA ASP A 39 -15.76 -11.26 -5.01
C ASP A 39 -15.15 -11.88 -3.73
N MET A 40 -14.58 -11.03 -2.87
CA MET A 40 -14.04 -11.47 -1.58
C MET A 40 -15.11 -12.15 -0.70
N ALA A 41 -16.33 -11.63 -0.67
CA ALA A 41 -17.42 -12.22 0.10
C ALA A 41 -17.83 -13.61 -0.44
N LEU A 42 -17.85 -13.78 -1.77
CA LEU A 42 -18.15 -15.07 -2.40
C LEU A 42 -17.06 -16.12 -2.10
N TRP A 43 -15.78 -15.72 -2.16
CA TRP A 43 -14.65 -16.58 -1.76
C TRP A 43 -14.73 -16.98 -0.29
N ASP A 44 -15.10 -16.05 0.58
CA ASP A 44 -15.25 -16.33 2.02
C ASP A 44 -16.40 -17.30 2.27
N LEU A 45 -17.57 -17.10 1.66
CA LEU A 45 -18.71 -18.03 1.73
C LEU A 45 -18.34 -19.42 1.20
N TYR A 46 -17.65 -19.50 0.07
CA TYR A 46 -17.18 -20.75 -0.51
C TYR A 46 -16.22 -21.48 0.43
N GLY A 47 -15.27 -20.73 1.02
CA GLY A 47 -14.37 -21.27 2.03
C GLY A 47 -15.09 -21.82 3.27
N GLN A 48 -16.12 -21.11 3.74
CA GLN A 48 -16.95 -21.55 4.85
C GLN A 48 -17.75 -22.82 4.50
N LEU A 49 -18.33 -22.89 3.31
CA LEU A 49 -19.06 -24.05 2.82
C LEU A 49 -18.22 -25.33 2.89
N TYR A 50 -16.97 -25.27 2.48
CA TYR A 50 -16.05 -26.40 2.47
C TYR A 50 -15.14 -26.49 3.71
N ASN A 51 -15.31 -25.60 4.68
CA ASN A 51 -14.46 -25.50 5.88
C ASN A 51 -12.97 -25.40 5.52
N ILE A 52 -12.65 -24.61 4.50
CA ILE A 52 -11.29 -24.39 4.02
C ILE A 52 -11.00 -22.88 4.05
N PRO A 53 -9.94 -22.41 4.72
CA PRO A 53 -9.54 -21.01 4.66
C PRO A 53 -9.20 -20.56 3.23
N VAL A 54 -9.65 -19.36 2.85
CA VAL A 54 -9.49 -18.82 1.48
C VAL A 54 -8.05 -18.87 0.98
N TYR A 55 -7.08 -18.56 1.83
CA TYR A 55 -5.67 -18.62 1.42
C TYR A 55 -5.23 -20.01 0.95
N LYS A 56 -5.82 -21.07 1.48
CA LYS A 56 -5.57 -22.45 1.03
C LYS A 56 -6.23 -22.74 -0.31
N LEU A 57 -7.46 -22.21 -0.53
CA LEU A 57 -8.15 -22.31 -1.82
C LEU A 57 -7.37 -21.61 -2.93
N LEU A 58 -6.67 -20.52 -2.60
CA LEU A 58 -5.80 -19.77 -3.52
C LEU A 58 -4.38 -20.36 -3.65
N GLY A 59 -4.17 -21.63 -3.29
CA GLY A 59 -2.93 -22.34 -3.47
C GLY A 59 -2.05 -22.44 -2.22
N GLY A 60 -2.47 -21.89 -1.11
CA GLY A 60 -1.69 -21.84 0.12
C GLY A 60 -0.53 -20.85 0.01
N GLY A 61 0.37 -20.87 0.95
CA GLY A 61 1.50 -19.94 0.92
C GLY A 61 2.29 -19.91 2.21
N ARG A 62 3.00 -18.82 2.43
CA ARG A 62 3.79 -18.58 3.62
C ARG A 62 2.88 -18.57 4.86
N LYS A 63 3.29 -19.28 5.90
CA LYS A 63 2.56 -19.31 7.18
C LYS A 63 2.69 -18.00 7.94
N GLN A 64 3.69 -17.20 7.62
CA GLN A 64 3.99 -15.92 8.27
C GLN A 64 4.35 -14.87 7.24
N ILE A 65 3.78 -13.69 7.38
CA ILE A 65 4.04 -12.51 6.55
C ILE A 65 4.45 -11.37 7.48
N VAL A 66 5.53 -10.67 7.14
CA VAL A 66 5.92 -9.42 7.79
C VAL A 66 5.16 -8.29 7.10
N THR A 67 4.60 -7.39 7.87
CA THR A 67 3.89 -6.20 7.39
C THR A 67 4.48 -4.94 7.99
N ASP A 68 4.31 -3.81 7.29
CA ASP A 68 4.56 -2.49 7.85
C ASP A 68 3.30 -1.90 8.50
N ILE A 69 3.46 -0.76 9.17
CA ILE A 69 2.36 0.09 9.61
C ILE A 69 2.51 1.48 9.03
N THR A 70 1.40 2.01 8.53
CA THR A 70 1.38 3.36 7.95
C THR A 70 1.32 4.44 9.04
N ILE A 71 2.23 5.40 8.95
CA ILE A 71 2.25 6.65 9.72
C ILE A 71 1.76 7.77 8.80
N SER A 72 0.65 8.39 9.15
CA SER A 72 0.05 9.47 8.36
C SER A 72 0.88 10.75 8.42
N VAL A 73 0.77 11.58 7.36
CA VAL A 73 1.43 12.90 7.34
C VAL A 73 0.87 13.79 8.46
N ASN A 74 1.77 14.32 9.27
CA ASN A 74 1.45 15.27 10.33
C ASN A 74 2.67 16.18 10.61
N ASP A 75 2.64 16.97 11.68
CA ASP A 75 3.83 17.65 12.18
C ASP A 75 4.89 16.63 12.66
N PRO A 76 6.18 17.02 12.70
CA PRO A 76 7.25 16.09 13.04
C PRO A 76 7.09 15.42 14.40
N ASP A 77 6.63 16.13 15.41
CA ASP A 77 6.51 15.61 16.79
C ASP A 77 5.41 14.56 16.89
N THR A 78 4.28 14.79 16.22
CA THR A 78 3.18 13.81 16.13
C THR A 78 3.65 12.56 15.38
N MET A 79 4.35 12.71 14.25
CA MET A 79 4.87 11.56 13.49
C MET A 79 5.90 10.77 14.30
N VAL A 80 6.75 11.42 15.06
CA VAL A 80 7.68 10.77 16.00
C VAL A 80 6.92 9.98 17.05
N SER A 81 5.93 10.61 17.72
CA SER A 81 5.10 9.96 18.73
C SER A 81 4.40 8.70 18.20
N ASP A 82 3.79 8.79 17.01
CA ASP A 82 3.06 7.67 16.41
C ASP A 82 4.02 6.56 15.95
N SER A 83 5.20 6.93 15.45
CA SER A 83 6.26 5.98 15.09
C SER A 83 6.76 5.21 16.32
N LEU A 84 7.04 5.89 17.43
CA LEU A 84 7.46 5.24 18.68
C LEU A 84 6.39 4.32 19.26
N LYS A 85 5.09 4.72 19.19
CA LYS A 85 3.98 3.84 19.58
C LYS A 85 3.92 2.58 18.70
N ALA A 86 4.15 2.72 17.39
CA ALA A 86 4.18 1.59 16.47
C ALA A 86 5.33 0.62 16.80
N VAL A 87 6.54 1.15 17.04
CA VAL A 87 7.70 0.34 17.44
C VAL A 87 7.45 -0.36 18.77
N ALA A 88 6.86 0.33 19.76
CA ALA A 88 6.51 -0.27 21.05
C ALA A 88 5.48 -1.41 20.94
N ARG A 89 4.68 -1.44 19.86
CA ARG A 89 3.75 -2.52 19.52
C ARG A 89 4.40 -3.70 18.77
N GLY A 90 5.71 -3.61 18.48
CA GLY A 90 6.48 -4.66 17.82
C GLY A 90 6.58 -4.52 16.29
N TYR A 91 6.24 -3.36 15.72
CA TYR A 91 6.50 -3.12 14.30
C TYR A 91 7.96 -2.71 14.11
N ASP A 92 8.63 -3.38 13.21
CA ASP A 92 10.02 -3.14 12.79
C ASP A 92 10.12 -2.45 11.43
N CYS A 93 8.98 -2.22 10.77
CA CYS A 93 8.87 -1.53 9.49
C CYS A 93 7.75 -0.47 9.54
N LEU A 94 8.10 0.77 9.19
CA LEU A 94 7.19 1.91 9.16
C LEU A 94 7.03 2.40 7.71
N LYS A 95 5.78 2.53 7.23
CA LYS A 95 5.44 3.18 5.96
C LYS A 95 5.04 4.62 6.24
N MET A 96 5.91 5.57 5.88
CA MET A 96 5.71 6.99 6.15
C MET A 96 5.04 7.68 4.97
N LYS A 97 3.88 8.29 5.18
CA LYS A 97 3.26 9.13 4.15
C LYS A 97 3.99 10.46 4.03
N VAL A 98 4.27 10.88 2.78
CA VAL A 98 4.97 12.12 2.42
C VAL A 98 4.27 12.81 1.26
N GLY A 99 4.79 13.93 0.76
CA GLY A 99 4.32 14.56 -0.48
C GLY A 99 3.53 15.86 -0.29
N VAL A 100 3.18 16.23 0.95
CA VAL A 100 2.46 17.50 1.21
C VAL A 100 3.38 18.71 1.10
N ASN A 101 4.60 18.60 1.60
CA ASN A 101 5.62 19.63 1.51
C ASN A 101 7.01 18.99 1.49
N PRO A 102 7.74 19.06 0.36
CA PRO A 102 9.01 18.37 0.17
C PRO A 102 10.10 18.70 1.20
N GLU A 103 10.22 19.96 1.61
CA GLU A 103 11.22 20.38 2.59
C GLU A 103 10.87 19.90 3.99
N LEU A 104 9.59 19.96 4.33
CA LEU A 104 9.09 19.47 5.59
C LEU A 104 9.08 17.93 5.66
N ASP A 105 8.91 17.24 4.53
CA ASP A 105 8.99 15.78 4.46
C ASP A 105 10.38 15.27 4.87
N VAL A 106 11.43 15.92 4.42
CA VAL A 106 12.81 15.59 4.85
C VAL A 106 12.99 15.82 6.35
N ALA A 107 12.48 16.94 6.89
CA ALA A 107 12.55 17.23 8.33
C ALA A 107 11.77 16.20 9.17
N ARG A 108 10.56 15.83 8.74
CA ARG A 108 9.73 14.78 9.37
C ARG A 108 10.46 13.46 9.46
N LEU A 109 11.00 12.99 8.32
CA LEU A 109 11.72 11.72 8.26
C LEU A 109 13.01 11.74 9.06
N SER A 110 13.72 12.88 9.09
CA SER A 110 14.91 13.04 9.93
C SER A 110 14.56 12.93 11.42
N ALA A 111 13.48 13.58 11.85
CA ALA A 111 13.01 13.51 13.24
C ALA A 111 12.60 12.07 13.61
N VAL A 112 11.84 11.39 12.75
CA VAL A 112 11.44 10.00 12.98
C VAL A 112 12.65 9.08 13.02
N ARG A 113 13.57 9.14 12.03
CA ARG A 113 14.78 8.31 12.00
C ARG A 113 15.63 8.47 13.26
N ASN A 114 15.81 9.71 13.73
CA ASN A 114 16.54 9.99 14.97
C ASN A 114 15.86 9.38 16.21
N ALA A 115 14.53 9.33 16.23
CA ALA A 115 13.76 8.81 17.35
C ALA A 115 13.69 7.28 17.38
N VAL A 116 13.47 6.63 16.22
CA VAL A 116 13.28 5.17 16.15
C VAL A 116 14.59 4.40 15.99
N GLY A 117 15.71 5.08 15.68
CA GLY A 117 16.99 4.45 15.46
C GLY A 117 17.14 3.83 14.07
N LYS A 118 18.31 3.23 13.80
CA LYS A 118 18.68 2.71 12.48
C LYS A 118 18.15 1.30 12.18
N ASP A 119 17.73 0.57 13.21
CA ASP A 119 17.29 -0.84 13.04
C ASP A 119 15.83 -0.93 12.54
N ILE A 120 15.08 0.16 12.62
CA ILE A 120 13.70 0.23 12.09
C ILE A 120 13.74 0.55 10.60
N VAL A 121 13.11 -0.30 9.81
CA VAL A 121 12.95 -0.10 8.36
C VAL A 121 11.99 1.06 8.10
N ILE A 122 12.37 1.99 7.24
CA ILE A 122 11.51 3.10 6.82
C ILE A 122 11.26 2.98 5.30
N ARG A 123 9.99 2.86 4.94
CA ARG A 123 9.45 3.02 3.59
C ARG A 123 8.74 4.34 3.48
N ILE A 124 8.72 4.96 2.32
CA ILE A 124 7.97 6.19 2.11
C ILE A 124 6.97 6.03 0.97
N ASP A 125 5.82 6.68 1.10
CA ASP A 125 4.79 6.70 0.06
C ASP A 125 4.41 8.15 -0.22
N ALA A 126 4.75 8.60 -1.42
CA ALA A 126 4.50 9.96 -1.87
C ALA A 126 3.11 10.14 -2.51
N ASN A 127 2.38 9.05 -2.75
CA ASN A 127 1.03 9.07 -3.35
C ASN A 127 0.92 10.01 -4.56
N GLN A 128 1.85 9.90 -5.50
CA GLN A 128 1.87 10.68 -6.75
C GLN A 128 2.16 12.18 -6.58
N ALA A 129 2.68 12.63 -5.44
CA ALA A 129 2.71 14.05 -5.10
C ALA A 129 3.85 14.83 -5.77
N TRP A 130 4.91 14.18 -6.23
CA TRP A 130 6.10 14.87 -6.72
C TRP A 130 6.19 14.89 -8.25
N THR A 131 6.85 15.91 -8.79
CA THR A 131 7.37 15.85 -10.16
C THR A 131 8.63 14.97 -10.18
N PRO A 132 9.03 14.40 -11.34
CA PRO A 132 10.21 13.54 -11.43
C PRO A 132 11.50 14.21 -10.91
N LYS A 133 11.69 15.51 -11.19
CA LYS A 133 12.86 16.25 -10.71
C LYS A 133 12.82 16.51 -9.20
N GLN A 134 11.63 16.78 -8.65
CA GLN A 134 11.47 16.92 -7.20
C GLN A 134 11.75 15.59 -6.49
N ALA A 135 11.21 14.49 -6.99
CA ALA A 135 11.43 13.17 -6.43
C ALA A 135 12.92 12.84 -6.31
N VAL A 136 13.67 12.98 -7.41
CA VAL A 136 15.13 12.75 -7.40
C VAL A 136 15.85 13.67 -6.41
N LYS A 137 15.53 14.98 -6.38
CA LYS A 137 16.14 15.93 -5.44
C LYS A 137 15.88 15.54 -3.99
N ILE A 138 14.64 15.18 -3.66
CA ILE A 138 14.23 14.81 -2.29
C ILE A 138 14.90 13.52 -1.85
N LEU A 139 14.84 12.47 -2.69
CA LEU A 139 15.44 11.17 -2.40
C LEU A 139 16.96 11.26 -2.22
N ASN A 140 17.64 12.02 -3.07
CA ASN A 140 19.08 12.29 -2.92
C ASN A 140 19.38 13.02 -1.61
N LYS A 141 18.55 14.01 -1.23
CA LYS A 141 18.70 14.70 0.04
C LYS A 141 18.52 13.79 1.24
N MET A 142 17.54 12.87 1.20
CA MET A 142 17.33 11.85 2.23
C MET A 142 18.55 10.91 2.34
N GLN A 143 19.10 10.51 1.21
CA GLN A 143 20.32 9.69 1.14
C GLN A 143 21.55 10.42 1.73
N GLU A 144 21.78 11.69 1.36
CA GLU A 144 22.86 12.52 1.92
C GLU A 144 22.79 12.65 3.45
N LEU A 145 21.58 12.68 3.99
CA LEU A 145 21.33 12.75 5.44
C LEU A 145 21.38 11.38 6.14
N GLY A 146 21.62 10.31 5.40
CA GLY A 146 21.69 8.96 5.97
C GLY A 146 20.37 8.45 6.53
N LEU A 147 19.22 8.85 5.92
CA LEU A 147 17.91 8.44 6.43
C LEU A 147 17.60 6.98 6.15
N ASP A 148 18.38 6.30 5.33
CA ASP A 148 18.28 4.87 5.03
C ASP A 148 16.84 4.43 4.69
N ILE A 149 16.32 5.01 3.61
CA ILE A 149 14.97 4.70 3.09
C ILE A 149 15.04 3.42 2.26
N GLU A 150 14.27 2.39 2.64
CA GLU A 150 14.25 1.10 1.95
C GLU A 150 13.67 1.20 0.54
N LEU A 151 12.54 1.92 0.39
CA LEU A 151 11.89 2.17 -0.90
C LEU A 151 11.01 3.42 -0.86
N VAL A 152 10.71 3.93 -2.05
CA VAL A 152 9.70 4.96 -2.27
C VAL A 152 8.57 4.40 -3.15
N GLU A 153 7.34 4.49 -2.63
CA GLU A 153 6.13 4.10 -3.35
C GLU A 153 5.55 5.31 -4.08
N GLN A 154 5.20 5.10 -5.34
CA GLN A 154 4.54 6.02 -6.27
C GLN A 154 4.95 7.50 -6.12
N PRO A 155 6.21 7.84 -6.38
CA PRO A 155 6.71 9.21 -6.21
C PRO A 155 6.06 10.22 -7.17
N VAL A 156 5.68 9.78 -8.37
CA VAL A 156 5.13 10.61 -9.45
C VAL A 156 3.75 10.11 -9.87
N SER A 157 3.02 10.89 -10.69
CA SER A 157 1.70 10.50 -11.20
C SER A 157 1.68 9.08 -11.75
N ALA A 158 0.61 8.31 -11.46
CA ALA A 158 0.40 6.95 -11.95
C ALA A 158 0.40 6.85 -13.49
N HIS A 159 0.10 7.95 -14.18
CA HIS A 159 0.11 8.01 -15.66
C HIS A 159 1.47 8.46 -16.24
N ASP A 160 2.43 8.85 -15.41
CA ASP A 160 3.75 9.31 -15.84
C ASP A 160 4.80 8.19 -15.75
N PHE A 161 4.68 7.19 -16.64
CA PHE A 161 5.65 6.09 -16.73
C PHE A 161 7.07 6.57 -17.06
N ALA A 162 7.21 7.62 -17.89
CA ALA A 162 8.50 8.19 -18.21
C ALA A 162 9.13 8.87 -16.98
N GLY A 163 8.32 9.58 -16.21
CA GLY A 163 8.74 10.16 -14.94
C GLY A 163 9.11 9.12 -13.90
N LEU A 164 8.34 8.03 -13.78
CA LEU A 164 8.66 6.92 -12.89
C LEU A 164 10.01 6.30 -13.25
N LYS A 165 10.23 6.01 -14.54
CA LYS A 165 11.54 5.56 -15.05
C LYS A 165 12.65 6.57 -14.77
N TYR A 166 12.38 7.87 -14.98
CA TYR A 166 13.36 8.93 -14.71
C TYR A 166 13.83 8.93 -13.25
N VAL A 167 12.92 8.72 -12.29
CA VAL A 167 13.24 8.63 -10.86
C VAL A 167 14.03 7.36 -10.58
N THR A 168 13.58 6.21 -11.10
CA THR A 168 14.23 4.90 -10.91
C THR A 168 15.69 4.92 -11.38
N ASP A 169 15.96 5.52 -12.54
CA ASP A 169 17.31 5.57 -13.11
C ASP A 169 18.26 6.52 -12.36
N ARG A 170 17.74 7.43 -11.50
CA ARG A 170 18.52 8.51 -10.87
C ARG A 170 18.44 8.54 -9.35
N SER A 171 17.74 7.60 -8.76
CA SER A 171 17.66 7.43 -7.30
C SER A 171 18.38 6.16 -6.88
N TYR A 172 19.07 6.21 -5.76
CA TYR A 172 19.59 5.01 -5.07
C TYR A 172 18.49 4.28 -4.30
N VAL A 173 17.37 4.97 -4.01
CA VAL A 173 16.22 4.38 -3.33
C VAL A 173 15.39 3.60 -4.34
N PRO A 174 15.10 2.31 -4.11
CA PRO A 174 14.21 1.53 -4.95
C PRO A 174 12.84 2.18 -5.11
N VAL A 175 12.28 2.13 -6.31
CA VAL A 175 10.97 2.74 -6.63
C VAL A 175 9.94 1.63 -6.82
N LEU A 176 8.83 1.73 -6.07
CA LEU A 176 7.67 0.85 -6.17
C LEU A 176 6.54 1.58 -6.91
N ALA A 177 5.94 0.93 -7.88
CA ALA A 177 4.70 1.38 -8.51
C ALA A 177 3.50 0.86 -7.73
N ASP A 178 2.57 1.75 -7.36
CA ASP A 178 1.30 1.46 -6.71
C ASP A 178 0.19 1.23 -7.77
#